data_84fcf85f1ac3bdee1d1d96177022e454
#
_entry.id   84fcf85f1ac3bdee1d1d96177022e454
#
_cell.length_a   1.000
_cell.length_b   1.000
_cell.length_c   1.000
_cell.angle_alpha   90.00
_cell.angle_beta   90.00
_cell.angle_gamma   90.00
#
_symmetry.space_group_name_H-M   'P 1'
#
loop_
_entity.id
_entity.type
_entity.pdbx_description
1 polymer ?
#
loop_
_entity_poly.entity_id
_entity_poly.type
_entity_poly.pdbx_seq_one_letter_code
_entity_poly.pdbx_strand_id
1 'polypeptide(L)'
;IKAFREWQPQVHVDYHEMQAESTYFFPPPAKPVNENIPQVILDGLTEFGKGNAAIFDRFGVSYYTREQYDLYYPGYGDSWPSLNGAIGMTYEQA
;
A
#
# COMPACT_ATOMS: atom_id res chain seq x y z
N ILE A 1 -16.70 -1.35 0.07
CA ILE A 1 -17.18 0.04 -0.07
C ILE A 1 -18.16 0.41 1.04
N LYS A 2 -19.17 -0.43 1.30
CA LYS A 2 -20.16 -0.16 2.35
C LYS A 2 -19.49 -0.01 3.72
N ALA A 3 -18.68 -0.97 4.13
CA ALA A 3 -17.98 -0.94 5.41
C ALA A 3 -17.03 0.27 5.51
N PHE A 4 -16.31 0.58 4.44
CA PHE A 4 -15.42 1.75 4.40
C PHE A 4 -16.19 3.06 4.64
N ARG A 5 -17.33 3.23 3.97
CA ARG A 5 -18.18 4.43 4.14
C ARG A 5 -18.77 4.54 5.54
N GLU A 6 -19.05 3.41 6.16
CA GLU A 6 -19.61 3.35 7.51
C GLU A 6 -18.55 3.68 8.57
N TRP A 7 -17.35 3.11 8.45
CA TRP A 7 -16.27 3.26 9.42
C TRP A 7 -15.35 4.45 9.17
N GLN A 8 -15.21 4.92 7.92
CA GLN A 8 -14.34 6.02 7.50
C GLN A 8 -12.92 5.91 8.10
N PRO A 9 -12.20 4.82 7.82
CA PRO A 9 -10.90 4.59 8.43
C PRO A 9 -9.86 5.60 7.92
N GLN A 10 -8.86 5.88 8.77
CA GLN A 10 -7.70 6.68 8.38
C GLN A 10 -6.69 5.83 7.60
N VAL A 11 -6.63 4.54 7.88
CA VAL A 11 -5.72 3.59 7.24
C VAL A 11 -6.53 2.38 6.79
N HIS A 12 -6.29 1.94 5.56
CA HIS A 12 -6.91 0.75 4.98
C HIS A 12 -5.84 -0.12 4.35
N VAL A 13 -5.76 -1.36 4.75
CA VAL A 13 -4.78 -2.33 4.23
C VAL A 13 -5.49 -3.47 3.54
N ASP A 14 -5.07 -3.76 2.32
CA ASP A 14 -5.50 -4.89 1.51
C ASP A 14 -4.37 -5.92 1.48
N TYR A 15 -4.58 -7.06 2.15
CA TYR A 15 -3.58 -8.12 2.25
C TYR A 15 -3.79 -9.17 1.18
N HIS A 16 -2.73 -9.50 0.46
CA HIS A 16 -2.72 -10.51 -0.59
C HIS A 16 -1.56 -11.49 -0.43
N GLU A 17 -1.59 -12.53 -1.25
CA GLU A 17 -0.55 -13.56 -1.32
C GLU A 17 0.07 -13.57 -2.71
N MET A 18 1.38 -13.69 -2.76
CA MET A 18 2.16 -13.93 -3.97
C MET A 18 2.54 -15.41 -4.06
N GLN A 19 3.32 -15.76 -5.10
CA GLN A 19 3.85 -17.12 -5.26
C GLN A 19 4.85 -17.45 -4.15
N ALA A 20 4.95 -18.75 -3.81
CA ALA A 20 5.78 -19.24 -2.71
C ALA A 20 7.28 -18.89 -2.83
N GLU A 21 7.78 -18.73 -4.05
CA GLU A 21 9.18 -18.32 -4.29
C GLU A 21 9.37 -16.81 -4.27
N SER A 22 8.30 -16.07 -4.06
CA SER A 22 8.34 -14.61 -3.99
C SER A 22 8.82 -14.13 -2.62
N THR A 23 8.79 -12.83 -2.40
CA THR A 23 9.16 -12.22 -1.14
C THR A 23 7.98 -11.40 -0.61
N TYR A 24 8.23 -10.28 0.03
CA TYR A 24 7.20 -9.38 0.55
C TYR A 24 7.16 -8.10 -0.24
N PHE A 25 5.97 -7.56 -0.42
CA PHE A 25 5.76 -6.21 -0.94
C PHE A 25 4.97 -5.37 0.06
N PHE A 26 5.36 -4.11 0.19
CA PHE A 26 4.60 -3.08 0.89
C PHE A 26 4.90 -1.71 0.26
N PRO A 27 4.09 -0.67 0.55
CA PRO A 27 4.31 0.65 -0.03
C PRO A 27 5.70 1.20 0.24
N PRO A 28 6.18 2.15 -0.57
CA PRO A 28 5.46 2.89 -1.62
C PRO A 28 5.15 2.06 -2.86
N PRO A 29 4.03 2.38 -3.56
CA PRO A 29 3.64 1.67 -4.76
C PRO A 29 4.53 1.97 -5.97
N ALA A 30 4.37 1.15 -7.01
CA ALA A 30 4.95 1.44 -8.32
C ALA A 30 4.24 2.63 -8.98
N LYS A 31 4.86 3.23 -9.97
CA LYS A 31 4.18 4.16 -10.88
C LYS A 31 3.43 3.39 -11.97
N PRO A 32 2.33 3.94 -12.53
CA PRO A 32 1.80 5.27 -12.25
C PRO A 32 0.99 5.36 -10.95
N VAL A 33 0.93 6.55 -10.38
CA VAL A 33 0.09 6.90 -9.24
C VAL A 33 -1.00 7.85 -9.72
N ASN A 34 -2.24 7.62 -9.27
CA ASN A 34 -3.35 8.48 -9.66
C ASN A 34 -3.13 9.90 -9.14
N GLU A 35 -3.21 10.87 -10.05
CA GLU A 35 -2.93 12.28 -9.77
C GLU A 35 -3.91 12.93 -8.80
N ASN A 36 -5.07 12.32 -8.60
CA ASN A 36 -6.09 12.82 -7.67
C ASN A 36 -5.87 12.38 -6.22
N ILE A 37 -4.86 11.56 -5.96
CA ILE A 37 -4.50 11.17 -4.59
C ILE A 37 -3.75 12.33 -3.94
N PRO A 38 -4.20 12.85 -2.78
CA PRO A 38 -3.53 13.94 -2.10
C PRO A 38 -2.09 13.59 -1.69
N GLN A 39 -1.21 14.57 -1.72
CA GLN A 39 0.20 14.38 -1.35
C GLN A 39 0.34 13.86 0.09
N VAL A 40 -0.50 14.29 1.01
CA VAL A 40 -0.48 13.83 2.40
C VAL A 40 -0.67 12.31 2.50
N ILE A 41 -1.46 11.72 1.62
CA ILE A 41 -1.65 10.26 1.56
C ILE A 41 -0.38 9.58 1.05
N LEU A 42 0.25 10.12 0.02
CA LEU A 42 1.51 9.60 -0.53
C LEU A 42 2.65 9.70 0.49
N ASP A 43 2.71 10.78 1.24
CA ASP A 43 3.66 10.95 2.34
C ASP A 43 3.44 9.91 3.44
N GLY A 44 2.18 9.63 3.77
CA GLY A 44 1.80 8.57 4.71
C GLY A 44 2.26 7.19 4.25
N LEU A 45 2.05 6.87 2.98
CA LEU A 45 2.54 5.61 2.39
C LEU A 45 4.06 5.48 2.51
N THR A 46 4.78 6.56 2.30
CA THR A 46 6.24 6.59 2.45
C THR A 46 6.66 6.32 3.90
N GLU A 47 5.99 6.94 4.86
CA GLU A 47 6.30 6.74 6.29
C GLU A 47 6.01 5.31 6.75
N PHE A 48 4.89 4.72 6.35
CA PHE A 48 4.61 3.30 6.59
C PHE A 48 5.67 2.40 5.95
N GLY A 49 6.05 2.70 4.71
CA GLY A 49 7.10 1.96 3.99
C GLY A 49 8.44 2.00 4.71
N LYS A 50 8.86 3.16 5.20
CA LYS A 50 10.09 3.29 5.98
C LYS A 50 10.07 2.47 7.26
N GLY A 51 8.95 2.49 7.98
CA GLY A 51 8.78 1.70 9.20
C GLY A 51 8.88 0.20 8.92
N ASN A 52 8.20 -0.27 7.89
CA ASN A 52 8.23 -1.67 7.48
C ASN A 52 9.63 -2.08 7.03
N ALA A 53 10.29 -1.27 6.19
CA ALA A 53 11.63 -1.54 5.72
C ALA A 53 12.64 -1.67 6.88
N ALA A 54 12.56 -0.79 7.86
CA ALA A 54 13.43 -0.85 9.04
C ALA A 54 13.31 -2.19 9.79
N ILE A 55 12.08 -2.68 9.96
CA ILE A 55 11.83 -3.97 10.63
C ILE A 55 12.34 -5.14 9.78
N PHE A 56 12.03 -5.15 8.48
CA PHE A 56 12.46 -6.21 7.57
C PHE A 56 13.98 -6.26 7.46
N ASP A 57 14.65 -5.12 7.36
CA ASP A 57 16.11 -5.02 7.32
C ASP A 57 16.72 -5.53 8.63
N ARG A 58 16.13 -5.20 9.77
CA ARG A 58 16.59 -5.65 11.09
C ARG A 58 16.58 -7.17 11.20
N PHE A 59 15.58 -7.84 10.66
CA PHE A 59 15.44 -9.29 10.72
C PHE A 59 15.99 -10.01 9.48
N GLY A 60 16.58 -9.29 8.54
CA GLY A 60 17.17 -9.87 7.33
C GLY A 60 16.16 -10.50 6.38
N VAL A 61 14.91 -10.02 6.37
CA VAL A 61 13.85 -10.52 5.51
C VAL A 61 13.78 -9.68 4.23
N SER A 62 13.79 -10.36 3.09
CA SER A 62 13.73 -9.71 1.77
C SER A 62 12.34 -9.12 1.49
N TYR A 63 12.32 -7.98 0.82
CA TYR A 63 11.10 -7.29 0.39
C TYR A 63 11.41 -6.41 -0.82
N TYR A 64 10.36 -5.88 -1.44
CA TYR A 64 10.51 -4.83 -2.45
C TYR A 64 9.39 -3.79 -2.31
N THR A 65 9.65 -2.62 -2.87
CA THR A 65 8.73 -1.50 -2.97
C THR A 65 8.80 -0.91 -4.37
N ARG A 66 7.83 -0.10 -4.76
CA ARG A 66 7.82 0.65 -6.03
C ARG A 66 7.87 -0.22 -7.29
N GLU A 67 7.49 -1.46 -7.19
CA GLU A 67 7.46 -2.40 -8.32
C GLU A 67 6.14 -3.16 -8.36
N GLN A 68 5.67 -3.54 -9.54
CA GLN A 68 4.49 -4.34 -9.85
C GLN A 68 3.15 -3.71 -9.46
N TYR A 69 2.99 -3.26 -8.24
CA TYR A 69 1.73 -2.78 -7.69
C TYR A 69 1.67 -1.27 -7.74
N ASP A 70 0.89 -0.73 -8.67
CA ASP A 70 0.69 0.71 -8.83
C ASP A 70 -0.54 1.21 -8.09
N LEU A 71 -0.73 2.53 -8.08
CA LEU A 71 -1.83 3.19 -7.38
C LEU A 71 -2.59 4.10 -8.35
N TYR A 72 -2.92 3.57 -9.54
CA TYR A 72 -3.48 4.36 -10.62
C TYR A 72 -4.98 4.13 -10.83
N TYR A 73 -5.40 2.88 -11.03
CA TYR A 73 -6.79 2.57 -11.32
C TYR A 73 -7.65 2.75 -10.06
N PRO A 74 -8.71 3.58 -10.13
CA PRO A 74 -9.51 3.91 -8.93
C PRO A 74 -10.21 2.73 -8.25
N GLY A 75 -10.38 1.62 -8.96
CA GLY A 75 -11.05 0.43 -8.45
C GLY A 75 -10.15 -0.53 -7.67
N TYR A 76 -8.84 -0.29 -7.60
CA TYR A 76 -7.97 -1.12 -6.78
C TYR A 76 -8.28 -1.00 -5.29
N GLY A 77 -8.00 -2.06 -4.53
CA GLY A 77 -8.25 -2.12 -3.10
C GLY A 77 -7.50 -1.07 -2.26
N ASP A 78 -6.43 -0.52 -2.78
CA ASP A 78 -5.63 0.55 -2.15
C ASP A 78 -5.90 1.93 -2.78
N SER A 79 -6.16 2.00 -4.09
CA SER A 79 -6.42 3.27 -4.78
C SER A 79 -7.75 3.88 -4.35
N TRP A 80 -8.81 3.07 -4.25
CA TRP A 80 -10.13 3.56 -3.88
C TRP A 80 -10.13 4.20 -2.48
N PRO A 81 -9.58 3.56 -1.44
CA PRO A 81 -9.44 4.22 -0.13
C PRO A 81 -8.59 5.50 -0.18
N SER A 82 -7.51 5.49 -0.94
CA SER A 82 -6.61 6.65 -1.08
C SER A 82 -7.27 7.84 -1.76
N LEU A 83 -8.24 7.59 -2.65
CA LEU A 83 -9.06 8.64 -3.28
C LEU A 83 -10.21 9.10 -2.38
N ASN A 84 -10.44 8.43 -1.26
CA ASN A 84 -11.54 8.70 -0.33
C ASN A 84 -11.07 9.04 1.09
N GLY A 85 -9.85 9.55 1.24
CA GLY A 85 -9.35 10.15 2.47
C GLY A 85 -8.61 9.21 3.42
N ALA A 86 -8.37 7.96 3.04
CA ALA A 86 -7.57 7.02 3.84
C ALA A 86 -6.19 6.81 3.23
N ILE A 87 -5.23 6.36 4.03
CA ILE A 87 -3.97 5.83 3.52
C ILE A 87 -4.26 4.38 3.11
N GLY A 88 -4.49 4.16 1.81
CA GLY A 88 -4.77 2.83 1.26
C GLY A 88 -3.49 2.12 0.86
N MET A 89 -3.31 0.89 1.33
CA MET A 89 -2.08 0.13 1.10
C MET A 89 -2.39 -1.28 0.63
N THR A 90 -1.54 -1.81 -0.24
CA THR A 90 -1.48 -3.24 -0.55
C THR A 90 -0.25 -3.82 0.12
N TYR A 91 -0.45 -4.90 0.85
CA TYR A 91 0.61 -5.72 1.42
C TYR A 91 0.53 -7.11 0.79
N GLU A 92 1.69 -7.58 0.27
CA GLU A 92 1.79 -8.89 -0.33
C GLU A 92 2.78 -9.76 0.44
N GLN A 93 2.44 -11.03 0.60
CA GLN A 93 3.32 -12.00 1.23
C GLN A 93 3.52 -13.22 0.35
N ALA A 94 4.69 -13.85 0.46
CA ALA A 94 5.00 -15.10 -0.23
C ALA A 94 4.22 -16.29 0.35
#